data_e919ce1e9fc237939def501622da32d7
#
_entry.id   e919ce1e9fc237939def501622da32d7
#
_cell.length_a   1.000
_cell.length_b   1.000
_cell.length_c   1.000
_cell.angle_alpha   90.00
_cell.angle_beta   90.00
_cell.angle_gamma   90.00
#
_symmetry.space_group_name_H-M   'P 1'
#
loop_
_entity.id
_entity.type
_entity.pdbx_description
1 polymer ?
#
loop_
_entity_poly.entity_id
_entity_poly.type
_entity_poly.pdbx_seq_one_letter_code
_entity_poly.pdbx_strand_id
1 'polypeptide(L)'
;MRITSWNIRGCNSILKIRFLRRRIENKKPGIIFLQETKCSEDELKVIGEKVWRGSEAIVVDAKGVAGGIGILWNPREVALFDFVAS
;
A
#
# COMPACT_ATOMS: atom_id res chain seq x y z
N MET A 1 -15.75 -1.84 5.72
CA MET A 1 -14.36 -1.55 5.31
C MET A 1 -14.11 -2.06 3.90
N ARG A 2 -13.44 -1.28 3.08
CA ARG A 2 -13.16 -1.68 1.70
C ARG A 2 -11.70 -2.13 1.57
N ILE A 3 -11.49 -3.29 0.94
CA ILE A 3 -10.18 -3.82 0.63
C ILE A 3 -9.96 -3.71 -0.87
N THR A 4 -8.82 -3.16 -1.27
CA THR A 4 -8.51 -2.93 -2.68
C THR A 4 -7.14 -3.52 -3.01
N SER A 5 -6.99 -4.04 -4.22
CA SER A 5 -5.72 -4.58 -4.69
C SER A 5 -5.40 -3.99 -6.07
N TRP A 6 -4.19 -3.47 -6.22
CA TRP A 6 -3.73 -2.90 -7.49
C TRP A 6 -2.35 -3.41 -7.84
N ASN A 7 -2.12 -3.67 -9.13
CA ASN A 7 -0.79 -3.96 -9.66
C ASN A 7 -0.20 -2.65 -10.19
N ILE A 8 0.83 -2.14 -9.55
CA ILE A 8 1.38 -0.82 -9.88
C ILE A 8 2.71 -0.86 -10.62
N ARG A 9 3.35 -2.02 -10.71
CA ARG A 9 4.62 -2.21 -11.43
C ARG A 9 5.67 -1.17 -11.07
N GLY A 10 5.88 -0.99 -9.76
CA GLY A 10 6.82 0.00 -9.22
C GLY A 10 6.11 1.27 -8.76
N CYS A 11 6.67 1.92 -7.74
CA CYS A 11 6.05 3.07 -7.08
C CYS A 11 6.76 4.39 -7.33
N ASN A 12 7.76 4.43 -8.20
CA ASN A 12 8.68 5.57 -8.29
C ASN A 12 8.21 6.73 -9.17
N SER A 13 7.08 6.58 -9.84
CA SER A 13 6.59 7.59 -10.76
C SER A 13 5.67 8.57 -10.05
N ILE A 14 5.88 9.87 -10.27
CA ILE A 14 4.99 10.91 -9.76
C ILE A 14 3.57 10.73 -10.29
N LEU A 15 3.43 10.26 -11.53
CA LEU A 15 2.12 10.00 -12.12
C LEU A 15 1.39 8.87 -11.39
N LYS A 16 2.11 7.82 -11.00
CA LYS A 16 1.53 6.73 -10.23
C LYS A 16 1.10 7.19 -8.84
N ILE A 17 1.91 8.03 -8.19
CA ILE A 17 1.58 8.59 -6.89
C ILE A 17 0.29 9.40 -6.98
N ARG A 18 0.15 10.26 -7.99
CA ARG A 18 -1.06 11.04 -8.21
C ARG A 18 -2.27 10.16 -8.50
N PHE A 19 -2.08 9.12 -9.29
CA PHE A 19 -3.12 8.16 -9.63
C PHE A 19 -3.62 7.44 -8.37
N LEU A 20 -2.70 6.91 -7.55
CA LEU A 20 -3.04 6.23 -6.32
C LEU A 20 -3.77 7.16 -5.35
N ARG A 21 -3.26 8.38 -5.20
CA ARG A 21 -3.89 9.35 -4.30
C ARG A 21 -5.33 9.63 -4.70
N ARG A 22 -5.58 9.82 -5.99
CA ARG A 22 -6.94 10.06 -6.49
C ARG A 22 -7.84 8.86 -6.27
N ARG A 23 -7.34 7.66 -6.51
CA ARG A 23 -8.10 6.42 -6.30
C ARG A 23 -8.46 6.25 -4.84
N ILE A 24 -7.53 6.52 -3.94
CA ILE A 24 -7.76 6.42 -2.51
C ILE A 24 -8.82 7.43 -2.06
N GLU A 25 -8.73 8.65 -2.53
CA GLU A 25 -9.71 9.69 -2.20
C GLU A 25 -11.12 9.32 -2.67
N ASN A 26 -11.23 8.70 -3.84
CA ASN A 26 -12.52 8.30 -4.39
C ASN A 26 -13.08 7.03 -3.75
N LYS A 27 -12.25 6.04 -3.50
CA LYS A 27 -12.69 4.72 -3.02
C LYS A 27 -12.73 4.61 -1.51
N LYS A 28 -11.95 5.42 -0.79
CA LYS A 28 -11.84 5.42 0.67
C LYS A 28 -11.65 4.00 1.24
N PRO A 29 -10.59 3.30 0.82
CA PRO A 29 -10.36 1.93 1.31
C PRO A 29 -9.86 1.93 2.74
N GLY A 30 -10.00 0.78 3.43
CA GLY A 30 -9.36 0.56 4.71
C GLY A 30 -8.00 -0.09 4.57
N ILE A 31 -7.86 -0.98 3.59
CA ILE A 31 -6.62 -1.69 3.30
C ILE A 31 -6.39 -1.70 1.78
N ILE A 32 -5.13 -1.48 1.39
CA ILE A 32 -4.72 -1.56 -0.01
C ILE A 32 -3.57 -2.53 -0.15
N PHE A 33 -3.68 -3.48 -1.06
CA PHE A 33 -2.60 -4.38 -1.46
C PHE A 33 -2.03 -3.90 -2.79
N LEU A 34 -0.73 -3.57 -2.79
CA LEU A 34 -0.04 -3.11 -3.99
C LEU A 34 0.90 -4.20 -4.48
N GLN A 35 0.67 -4.71 -5.67
CA GLN A 35 1.51 -5.75 -6.27
C GLN A 35 2.65 -5.15 -7.06
N GLU A 36 3.79 -5.85 -7.07
CA GLU A 36 4.99 -5.44 -7.82
C GLU A 36 5.46 -4.02 -7.45
N THR A 37 5.54 -3.74 -6.14
CA THR A 37 5.93 -2.41 -5.66
C THR A 37 7.37 -2.05 -6.04
N LYS A 38 8.26 -3.03 -6.07
CA LYS A 38 9.69 -2.86 -6.40
C LYS A 38 10.37 -1.77 -5.57
N CYS A 39 9.97 -1.65 -4.31
CA CYS A 39 10.56 -0.68 -3.40
C CYS A 39 10.71 -1.30 -2.01
N SER A 40 11.58 -0.68 -1.20
CA SER A 40 11.76 -1.09 0.17
C SER A 40 10.58 -0.65 1.03
N GLU A 41 10.49 -1.20 2.24
CA GLU A 41 9.45 -0.81 3.17
C GLU A 41 9.56 0.67 3.53
N ASP A 42 10.78 1.19 3.72
CA ASP A 42 10.99 2.61 4.03
C ASP A 42 10.52 3.50 2.89
N GLU A 43 10.80 3.12 1.65
CA GLU A 43 10.33 3.84 0.48
C GLU A 43 8.81 3.82 0.39
N LEU A 44 8.20 2.67 0.68
CA LEU A 44 6.75 2.55 0.65
C LEU A 44 6.10 3.40 1.73
N LYS A 45 6.70 3.50 2.91
CA LYS A 45 6.19 4.38 3.97
C LYS A 45 6.16 5.83 3.54
N VAL A 46 7.20 6.29 2.86
CA VAL A 46 7.25 7.65 2.33
C VAL A 46 6.16 7.87 1.28
N ILE A 47 6.03 6.92 0.37
CA ILE A 47 5.01 6.99 -0.68
C ILE A 47 3.61 6.95 -0.06
N GLY A 48 3.40 6.11 0.93
CA GLY A 48 2.12 6.01 1.64
C GLY A 48 1.68 7.33 2.25
N GLU A 49 2.61 8.06 2.87
CA GLU A 49 2.29 9.38 3.43
C GLU A 49 1.87 10.36 2.33
N LYS A 50 2.45 10.25 1.14
CA LYS A 50 2.09 11.13 0.02
C LYS A 50 0.73 10.80 -0.58
N VAL A 51 0.39 9.51 -0.68
CA VAL A 51 -0.86 9.09 -1.33
C VAL A 51 -2.01 8.96 -0.33
N TRP A 52 -1.70 8.69 0.92
CA TRP A 52 -2.71 8.41 1.94
C TRP A 52 -2.17 8.81 3.31
N ARG A 53 -2.33 10.07 3.62
CA ARG A 53 -1.78 10.65 4.85
C ARG A 53 -2.33 9.94 6.09
N GLY A 54 -1.42 9.59 7.00
CA GLY A 54 -1.75 8.87 8.21
C GLY A 54 -1.85 7.37 8.05
N SER A 55 -1.58 6.84 6.86
CA SER A 55 -1.57 5.41 6.65
C SER A 55 -0.29 4.77 7.19
N GLU A 56 -0.38 3.48 7.46
CA GLU A 56 0.77 2.64 7.79
C GLU A 56 1.11 1.76 6.60
N ALA A 57 2.34 1.28 6.53
CA ALA A 57 2.80 0.48 5.41
C ALA A 57 3.74 -0.63 5.84
N ILE A 58 3.63 -1.78 5.19
CA ILE A 58 4.62 -2.85 5.27
C ILE A 58 4.85 -3.41 3.87
N VAL A 59 6.01 -4.05 3.68
CA VAL A 59 6.30 -4.78 2.46
C VAL A 59 6.47 -6.25 2.82
N VAL A 60 5.75 -7.11 2.13
CA VAL A 60 5.84 -8.55 2.29
C VAL A 60 6.61 -9.11 1.09
N ASP A 61 7.72 -9.78 1.39
CA ASP A 61 8.51 -10.44 0.36
C ASP A 61 7.93 -11.83 0.12
N ALA A 62 7.04 -11.91 -0.86
CA ALA A 62 6.37 -13.16 -1.19
C ALA A 62 7.20 -13.90 -2.24
N LYS A 63 7.61 -15.12 -1.94
CA LYS A 63 8.36 -15.97 -2.88
C LYS A 63 7.53 -16.19 -4.14
N GLY A 64 8.16 -15.97 -5.29
CA GLY A 64 7.51 -16.16 -6.58
C GLY A 64 6.76 -14.93 -7.10
N VAL A 65 6.71 -13.85 -6.33
CA VAL A 65 6.11 -12.60 -6.78
C VAL A 65 7.21 -11.57 -7.00
N ALA A 66 7.42 -11.18 -8.24
CA ALA A 66 8.45 -10.21 -8.59
C ALA A 66 8.09 -8.85 -7.97
N GLY A 67 9.06 -8.24 -7.28
CA GLY A 67 8.91 -6.90 -6.74
C GLY A 67 8.14 -6.78 -5.42
N GLY A 68 7.70 -7.90 -4.84
CA GLY A 68 7.06 -7.91 -3.54
C GLY A 68 5.63 -7.38 -3.50
N ILE A 69 5.01 -7.45 -2.34
CA ILE A 69 3.66 -6.93 -2.11
C ILE A 69 3.73 -5.87 -1.03
N GLY A 70 3.25 -4.67 -1.34
CA GLY A 70 3.11 -3.61 -0.36
C GLY A 70 1.69 -3.59 0.20
N ILE A 71 1.56 -3.33 1.49
CA ILE A 71 0.26 -3.21 2.14
C ILE A 71 0.20 -1.85 2.81
N LEU A 72 -0.82 -1.07 2.46
CA LEU A 72 -1.12 0.20 3.10
C LEU A 72 -2.46 0.06 3.82
N TRP A 73 -2.58 0.60 5.03
CA TRP A 73 -3.85 0.55 5.74
C TRP A 73 -4.04 1.78 6.61
N ASN A 74 -5.31 2.03 6.94
CA ASN A 74 -5.66 3.07 7.87
C ASN A 74 -5.67 2.48 9.29
N PRO A 75 -4.73 2.88 10.16
CA PRO A 75 -4.63 2.29 11.51
C PRO A 75 -5.83 2.61 12.40
N ARG A 76 -6.64 3.58 12.03
CA ARG A 76 -7.87 3.87 12.76
C ARG A 76 -8.95 2.83 12.53
N GLU A 77 -8.91 2.14 11.38
CA GLU A 77 -9.91 1.14 11.02
C GLU A 77 -9.40 -0.28 11.21
N VAL A 78 -8.07 -0.49 11.11
CA VAL A 78 -7.51 -1.83 11.03
C VAL A 78 -6.31 -1.96 11.94
N ALA A 79 -6.31 -2.99 12.77
CA ALA A 79 -5.13 -3.40 13.55
C ALA A 79 -4.44 -4.55 12.79
N LEU A 80 -3.61 -4.19 11.83
CA LEU A 80 -3.02 -5.16 10.91
C LEU A 80 -2.14 -6.20 11.61
N PHE A 81 -1.49 -5.81 12.71
CA PHE A 81 -0.65 -6.75 13.44
C PHE A 81 -1.44 -7.96 13.95
N ASP A 82 -2.69 -7.78 14.30
CA ASP A 82 -3.57 -8.88 14.71
C ASP A 82 -3.83 -9.82 13.54
N PHE A 83 -3.98 -9.25 12.35
CA PHE A 83 -4.20 -9.99 11.13
C PHE A 83 -2.98 -10.83 10.74
N VAL A 84 -1.79 -10.24 10.85
CA VAL A 84 -0.53 -10.89 10.47
C VAL A 84 -0.10 -11.91 11.51
N ALA A 85 -0.35 -11.66 12.78
CA ALA A 85 0.05 -12.54 13.87
C ALA A 85 -0.77 -13.83 13.93
N SER A 86 -1.94 -13.84 13.39
CA SER A 86 -2.77 -15.03 13.35
C SER A 86 -2.34 -15.96 12.23
#